data_d6d6484be276ea0fbfeee46cde7f3a60
#
_entry.id   d6d6484be276ea0fbfeee46cde7f3a60
#
_cell.length_a   1.000
_cell.length_b   1.000
_cell.length_c   1.000
_cell.angle_alpha   90.00
_cell.angle_beta   90.00
_cell.angle_gamma   90.00
#
_symmetry.space_group_name_H-M   'P 1'
#
loop_
_entity.id
_entity.type
_entity.pdbx_description
1 polymer ?
#
loop_
_entity_poly.entity_id
_entity_poly.type
_entity_poly.pdbx_seq_one_letter_code
_entity_poly.pdbx_strand_id
1 'polypeptide(L)'
;MPKSFVGGVSLYRRVMNYAAMSLAAFSAVVVLAPLFAILIYLLIKGAGAINWSFLTQIPKPVGEPGGGMANAIWGSGEILAIGSLIGVPLGVAGGIHLAEYGGHRFADAVRFMADVLNGVPSIVIGIATYGLVVLTQKHFSALAGGVALGVMMIPTVMRTSEEMLLMVPQSVREAALGLGISQWRTTISVTLRSATSGVITGIMLAFARVAGETAPLLFTAFGNQFWNFKVKQPTAALPLQIYTYAISPYDEWHRQAWAGAMVLIVLIIGTVSAVRFIASRGMSRGVE
;
A
#
# COMPACT_ATOMS: atom_id res chain seq x y z
N MET A 1 -18.79 -32.82 -46.80
CA MET A 1 -17.98 -31.56 -46.85
C MET A 1 -18.76 -30.48 -46.13
N PRO A 2 -18.38 -30.01 -44.96
CA PRO A 2 -19.03 -28.89 -44.31
C PRO A 2 -18.53 -27.59 -44.92
N LYS A 3 -19.43 -26.75 -45.42
CA LYS A 3 -19.16 -25.44 -45.97
C LYS A 3 -18.59 -24.55 -44.85
N SER A 4 -17.38 -24.04 -45.08
CA SER A 4 -16.73 -23.02 -44.25
C SER A 4 -17.62 -21.75 -44.18
N PHE A 5 -18.23 -21.52 -43.02
CA PHE A 5 -18.86 -20.24 -42.71
C PHE A 5 -17.76 -19.17 -42.47
N VAL A 6 -17.12 -18.73 -43.53
CA VAL A 6 -16.39 -17.47 -43.54
C VAL A 6 -17.41 -16.35 -43.86
N GLY A 7 -18.32 -16.12 -42.95
CA GLY A 7 -19.18 -14.94 -42.99
C GLY A 7 -18.34 -13.71 -42.73
N GLY A 8 -18.05 -12.89 -43.74
CA GLY A 8 -17.38 -11.63 -43.60
C GLY A 8 -18.05 -10.79 -42.52
N VAL A 9 -17.28 -10.30 -41.55
CA VAL A 9 -17.75 -9.45 -40.47
C VAL A 9 -18.41 -8.23 -41.11
N SER A 10 -19.71 -8.01 -40.84
CA SER A 10 -20.48 -6.92 -41.45
C SER A 10 -19.80 -5.57 -41.21
N LEU A 11 -19.88 -4.65 -42.14
CA LEU A 11 -19.30 -3.30 -42.03
C LEU A 11 -19.72 -2.61 -40.72
N TYR A 12 -20.97 -2.76 -40.32
CA TYR A 12 -21.53 -2.28 -39.05
C TYR A 12 -20.72 -2.79 -37.84
N ARG A 13 -20.42 -4.11 -37.78
CA ARG A 13 -19.63 -4.68 -36.69
C ARG A 13 -18.21 -4.14 -36.66
N ARG A 14 -17.59 -3.90 -37.82
CA ARG A 14 -16.25 -3.29 -37.89
C ARG A 14 -16.26 -1.86 -37.38
N VAL A 15 -17.21 -1.04 -37.83
CA VAL A 15 -17.36 0.36 -37.38
C VAL A 15 -17.61 0.41 -35.89
N MET A 16 -18.52 -0.42 -35.36
CA MET A 16 -18.81 -0.48 -33.94
C MET A 16 -17.58 -0.91 -33.11
N ASN A 17 -16.80 -1.88 -33.61
CA ASN A 17 -15.58 -2.31 -32.95
C ASN A 17 -14.52 -1.19 -32.92
N TYR A 18 -14.31 -0.49 -34.04
CA TYR A 18 -13.38 0.66 -34.05
C TYR A 18 -13.87 1.80 -33.15
N ALA A 19 -15.16 2.10 -33.13
CA ALA A 19 -15.73 3.08 -32.23
C ALA A 19 -15.53 2.72 -30.76
N ALA A 20 -15.80 1.44 -30.39
CA ALA A 20 -15.57 0.94 -29.05
C ALA A 20 -14.08 0.97 -28.65
N MET A 21 -13.17 0.56 -29.54
CA MET A 21 -11.73 0.62 -29.30
C MET A 21 -11.24 2.08 -29.16
N SER A 22 -11.73 3.00 -30.02
CA SER A 22 -11.38 4.42 -29.92
C SER A 22 -11.89 5.04 -28.62
N LEU A 23 -13.11 4.70 -28.20
CA LEU A 23 -13.67 5.15 -26.93
C LEU A 23 -12.87 4.60 -25.74
N ALA A 24 -12.50 3.33 -25.76
CA ALA A 24 -11.66 2.71 -24.72
C ALA A 24 -10.27 3.37 -24.66
N ALA A 25 -9.63 3.60 -25.81
CA ALA A 25 -8.33 4.28 -25.89
C ALA A 25 -8.44 5.73 -25.37
N PHE A 26 -9.46 6.46 -25.78
CA PHE A 26 -9.73 7.82 -25.30
C PHE A 26 -9.94 7.85 -23.78
N SER A 27 -10.77 6.94 -23.25
CA SER A 27 -10.99 6.81 -21.81
C SER A 27 -9.69 6.52 -21.04
N ALA A 28 -8.84 5.65 -21.57
CA ALA A 28 -7.53 5.36 -20.99
C ALA A 28 -6.63 6.63 -20.96
N VAL A 29 -6.59 7.41 -22.05
CA VAL A 29 -5.83 8.67 -22.10
C VAL A 29 -6.38 9.68 -21.10
N VAL A 30 -7.70 9.85 -21.00
CA VAL A 30 -8.35 10.77 -20.05
C VAL A 30 -8.02 10.40 -18.59
N VAL A 31 -7.94 9.12 -18.26
CA VAL A 31 -7.57 8.65 -16.92
C VAL A 31 -6.07 8.82 -16.65
N LEU A 32 -5.22 8.55 -17.63
CA LEU A 32 -3.76 8.59 -17.45
C LEU A 32 -3.19 10.00 -17.53
N ALA A 33 -3.79 10.89 -18.31
CA ALA A 33 -3.28 12.26 -18.53
C ALA A 33 -3.11 13.05 -17.21
N PRO A 34 -4.07 13.09 -16.26
CA PRO A 34 -3.88 13.74 -14.97
C PRO A 34 -2.76 13.12 -14.15
N LEU A 35 -2.61 11.79 -14.18
CA LEU A 35 -1.52 11.10 -13.47
C LEU A 35 -0.16 11.55 -13.99
N PHE A 36 0.04 11.53 -15.31
CA PHE A 36 1.30 12.01 -15.92
C PHE A 36 1.52 13.50 -15.68
N ALA A 37 0.47 14.31 -15.77
CA ALA A 37 0.56 15.75 -15.50
C ALA A 37 1.05 16.01 -14.06
N ILE A 38 0.49 15.31 -13.05
CA ILE A 38 0.91 15.42 -11.65
C ILE A 38 2.36 14.97 -11.50
N LEU A 39 2.77 13.82 -12.08
CA LEU A 39 4.14 13.32 -11.99
C LEU A 39 5.15 14.28 -12.63
N ILE A 40 4.84 14.80 -13.82
CA ILE A 40 5.70 15.77 -14.51
C ILE A 40 5.80 17.07 -13.68
N TYR A 41 4.68 17.57 -13.18
CA TYR A 41 4.68 18.77 -12.35
C TYR A 41 5.49 18.58 -11.06
N LEU A 42 5.34 17.41 -10.43
CA LEU A 42 6.12 17.04 -9.25
C LEU A 42 7.63 16.98 -9.54
N LEU A 43 8.03 16.41 -10.68
CA LEU A 43 9.42 16.40 -11.12
C LEU A 43 9.98 17.81 -11.33
N ILE A 44 9.23 18.68 -12.01
CA ILE A 44 9.67 20.05 -12.30
C ILE A 44 9.81 20.88 -11.02
N LYS A 45 8.84 20.79 -10.10
CA LYS A 45 8.82 21.58 -8.86
C LYS A 45 9.64 20.97 -7.74
N GLY A 46 9.65 19.63 -7.63
CA GLY A 46 10.29 18.92 -6.52
C GLY A 46 11.79 18.73 -6.71
N ALA A 47 12.26 18.44 -7.94
CA ALA A 47 13.67 18.13 -8.18
C ALA A 47 14.63 19.27 -7.77
N GLY A 48 14.23 20.52 -7.99
CA GLY A 48 15.05 21.69 -7.66
C GLY A 48 15.25 21.95 -6.16
N ALA A 49 14.44 21.33 -5.30
CA ALA A 49 14.54 21.51 -3.83
C ALA A 49 15.19 20.29 -3.15
N ILE A 50 15.43 19.18 -3.88
CA ILE A 50 16.12 18.01 -3.34
C ILE A 50 17.61 18.25 -3.37
N ASN A 51 18.22 18.29 -2.19
CA ASN A 51 19.65 18.37 -1.99
C ASN A 51 20.07 17.49 -0.80
N TRP A 52 21.38 17.37 -0.54
CA TRP A 52 21.87 16.54 0.57
C TRP A 52 21.34 17.04 1.93
N SER A 53 21.25 18.36 2.10
CA SER A 53 20.68 18.97 3.30
C SER A 53 19.22 18.57 3.52
N PHE A 54 18.40 18.53 2.46
CA PHE A 54 17.01 18.12 2.52
C PHE A 54 16.85 16.68 3.05
N LEU A 55 17.73 15.78 2.67
CA LEU A 55 17.69 14.37 3.05
C LEU A 55 18.30 14.07 4.43
N THR A 56 19.13 14.96 4.98
CA THR A 56 19.93 14.69 6.18
C THR A 56 19.64 15.63 7.34
N GLN A 57 19.06 16.79 7.08
CA GLN A 57 18.76 17.79 8.12
C GLN A 57 17.28 17.73 8.54
N ILE A 58 17.02 18.21 9.74
CA ILE A 58 15.67 18.44 10.27
C ILE A 58 15.09 19.76 9.74
N PRO A 59 13.77 19.98 9.87
CA PRO A 59 13.14 21.25 9.57
C PRO A 59 13.82 22.43 10.27
N LYS A 60 13.87 23.58 9.59
CA LYS A 60 14.30 24.84 10.17
C LYS A 60 13.13 25.82 10.27
N PRO A 61 13.19 26.78 11.19
CA PRO A 61 12.24 27.89 11.27
C PRO A 61 12.15 28.66 9.96
N VAL A 62 10.99 29.29 9.74
CA VAL A 62 10.76 30.14 8.58
C VAL A 62 11.77 31.30 8.55
N GLY A 63 12.33 31.54 7.36
CA GLY A 63 13.34 32.62 7.16
C GLY A 63 14.79 32.15 7.33
N GLU A 64 15.03 30.95 7.86
CA GLU A 64 16.36 30.37 7.90
C GLU A 64 16.65 29.55 6.64
N PRO A 65 17.79 29.76 5.96
CA PRO A 65 18.15 29.01 4.78
C PRO A 65 18.50 27.55 5.12
N GLY A 66 18.14 26.62 4.22
CA GLY A 66 18.42 25.18 4.38
C GLY A 66 17.34 24.45 5.18
N GLY A 67 17.74 23.40 5.90
CA GLY A 67 16.79 22.47 6.54
C GLY A 67 16.32 21.37 5.58
N GLY A 68 15.56 20.41 6.11
CA GLY A 68 15.10 19.27 5.35
C GLY A 68 13.98 18.50 6.04
N MET A 69 13.76 17.28 5.61
CA MET A 69 12.70 16.40 6.11
C MET A 69 13.24 15.03 6.59
N ALA A 70 14.51 14.97 7.01
CA ALA A 70 15.16 13.72 7.41
C ALA A 70 14.43 13.01 8.55
N ASN A 71 13.94 13.76 9.55
CA ASN A 71 13.12 13.25 10.65
C ASN A 71 11.80 12.65 10.16
N ALA A 72 11.17 13.25 9.14
CA ALA A 72 9.92 12.75 8.56
C ALA A 72 10.14 11.52 7.67
N ILE A 73 11.27 11.44 6.97
CA ILE A 73 11.69 10.24 6.22
C ILE A 73 11.86 9.07 7.19
N TRP A 74 12.63 9.27 8.26
CA TRP A 74 12.84 8.26 9.29
C TRP A 74 11.53 7.82 9.95
N GLY A 75 10.73 8.77 10.42
CA GLY A 75 9.50 8.48 11.13
C GLY A 75 8.43 7.81 10.24
N SER A 76 8.39 8.13 8.93
CA SER A 76 7.55 7.37 7.99
C SER A 76 7.98 5.91 7.92
N GLY A 77 9.28 5.64 7.84
CA GLY A 77 9.81 4.28 7.86
C GLY A 77 9.45 3.54 9.16
N GLU A 78 9.59 4.19 10.31
CA GLU A 78 9.25 3.65 11.62
C GLU A 78 7.75 3.29 11.72
N ILE A 79 6.87 4.23 11.38
CA ILE A 79 5.41 4.02 11.43
C ILE A 79 4.98 2.92 10.47
N LEU A 80 5.50 2.91 9.23
CA LEU A 80 5.20 1.90 8.23
C LEU A 80 5.71 0.51 8.64
N ALA A 81 6.88 0.43 9.27
CA ALA A 81 7.40 -0.84 9.81
C ALA A 81 6.48 -1.40 10.88
N ILE A 82 6.04 -0.57 11.85
CA ILE A 82 5.10 -0.98 12.90
C ILE A 82 3.77 -1.42 12.29
N GLY A 83 3.21 -0.62 11.36
CA GLY A 83 1.96 -0.94 10.67
C GLY A 83 2.05 -2.26 9.90
N SER A 84 3.18 -2.50 9.22
CA SER A 84 3.41 -3.74 8.48
C SER A 84 3.58 -4.94 9.39
N LEU A 85 4.27 -4.79 10.53
CA LEU A 85 4.43 -5.85 11.54
C LEU A 85 3.09 -6.29 12.15
N ILE A 86 2.10 -5.42 12.18
CA ILE A 86 0.74 -5.73 12.65
C ILE A 86 -0.12 -6.20 11.47
N GLY A 87 -0.21 -5.39 10.41
CA GLY A 87 -1.17 -5.57 9.33
C GLY A 87 -0.88 -6.78 8.45
N VAL A 88 0.40 -7.04 8.15
CA VAL A 88 0.78 -8.14 7.25
C VAL A 88 0.53 -9.52 7.88
N PRO A 89 1.04 -9.83 9.10
CA PRO A 89 0.80 -11.15 9.68
C PRO A 89 -0.68 -11.43 9.92
N LEU A 90 -1.43 -10.47 10.46
CA LEU A 90 -2.85 -10.63 10.72
C LEU A 90 -3.66 -10.74 9.42
N GLY A 91 -3.34 -9.95 8.42
CA GLY A 91 -4.00 -10.01 7.11
C GLY A 91 -3.73 -11.32 6.39
N VAL A 92 -2.47 -11.78 6.34
CA VAL A 92 -2.13 -13.07 5.71
C VAL A 92 -2.76 -14.24 6.46
N ALA A 93 -2.69 -14.26 7.79
CA ALA A 93 -3.34 -15.32 8.59
C ALA A 93 -4.86 -15.35 8.38
N GLY A 94 -5.51 -14.17 8.34
CA GLY A 94 -6.92 -14.06 8.00
C GLY A 94 -7.23 -14.56 6.59
N GLY A 95 -6.44 -14.17 5.59
CA GLY A 95 -6.58 -14.64 4.21
C GLY A 95 -6.42 -16.15 4.07
N ILE A 96 -5.44 -16.75 4.75
CA ILE A 96 -5.28 -18.21 4.81
C ILE A 96 -6.52 -18.86 5.41
N HIS A 97 -7.01 -18.34 6.54
CA HIS A 97 -8.22 -18.88 7.17
C HIS A 97 -9.43 -18.82 6.24
N LEU A 98 -9.64 -17.71 5.56
CA LEU A 98 -10.76 -17.53 4.62
C LEU A 98 -10.65 -18.44 3.39
N ALA A 99 -9.44 -18.66 2.87
CA ALA A 99 -9.21 -19.51 1.70
C ALA A 99 -9.37 -21.00 2.00
N GLU A 100 -8.90 -21.46 3.17
CA GLU A 100 -8.87 -22.88 3.54
C GLU A 100 -10.11 -23.34 4.30
N TYR A 101 -10.73 -22.43 5.07
CA TYR A 101 -11.87 -22.73 5.95
C TYR A 101 -13.08 -21.84 5.67
N GLY A 102 -13.16 -21.24 4.48
CA GLY A 102 -14.11 -20.18 4.13
C GLY A 102 -15.57 -20.62 3.90
N GLY A 103 -15.92 -21.88 4.06
CA GLY A 103 -17.23 -22.45 3.72
C GLY A 103 -18.33 -22.27 4.79
N HIS A 104 -18.21 -21.36 5.74
CA HIS A 104 -19.16 -21.18 6.82
C HIS A 104 -19.48 -19.70 7.15
N ARG A 105 -20.60 -19.47 7.81
CA ARG A 105 -21.15 -18.13 8.12
C ARG A 105 -20.17 -17.18 8.81
N PHE A 106 -19.26 -17.70 9.63
CA PHE A 106 -18.23 -16.87 10.27
C PHE A 106 -17.26 -16.29 9.26
N ALA A 107 -16.82 -17.08 8.27
CA ALA A 107 -15.96 -16.59 7.20
C ALA A 107 -16.65 -15.48 6.38
N ASP A 108 -17.95 -15.64 6.09
CA ASP A 108 -18.72 -14.61 5.39
C ASP A 108 -18.83 -13.32 6.21
N ALA A 109 -19.00 -13.43 7.52
CA ALA A 109 -19.00 -12.27 8.42
C ALA A 109 -17.64 -11.58 8.44
N VAL A 110 -16.52 -12.33 8.45
CA VAL A 110 -15.16 -11.77 8.39
C VAL A 110 -14.90 -11.07 7.05
N ARG A 111 -15.32 -11.66 5.92
CA ARG A 111 -15.25 -11.00 4.59
C ARG A 111 -16.04 -9.70 4.58
N PHE A 112 -17.28 -9.73 5.08
CA PHE A 112 -18.11 -8.54 5.18
C PHE A 112 -17.46 -7.45 6.03
N MET A 113 -16.91 -7.79 7.19
CA MET A 113 -16.21 -6.84 8.06
C MET A 113 -14.96 -6.25 7.38
N ALA A 114 -14.22 -7.05 6.63
CA ALA A 114 -13.07 -6.57 5.86
C ALA A 114 -13.50 -5.60 4.76
N ASP A 115 -14.58 -5.90 4.05
CA ASP A 115 -15.10 -5.02 3.00
C ASP A 115 -15.64 -3.70 3.59
N VAL A 116 -16.31 -3.75 4.73
CA VAL A 116 -16.73 -2.56 5.49
C VAL A 116 -15.52 -1.72 5.90
N LEU A 117 -14.47 -2.33 6.50
CA LEU A 117 -13.26 -1.63 6.91
C LEU A 117 -12.51 -0.98 5.74
N ASN A 118 -12.49 -1.61 4.57
CA ASN A 118 -11.93 -1.01 3.36
C ASN A 118 -12.72 0.21 2.87
N GLY A 119 -14.02 0.29 3.18
CA GLY A 119 -14.89 1.41 2.84
C GLY A 119 -14.88 2.54 3.88
N VAL A 120 -14.36 2.32 5.08
CA VAL A 120 -14.31 3.34 6.13
C VAL A 120 -13.32 4.44 5.75
N PRO A 121 -13.69 5.74 5.85
CA PRO A 121 -12.76 6.84 5.67
C PRO A 121 -11.56 6.72 6.62
N SER A 122 -10.34 6.90 6.12
CA SER A 122 -9.11 6.73 6.90
C SER A 122 -9.04 7.62 8.15
N ILE A 123 -9.65 8.81 8.09
CA ILE A 123 -9.76 9.71 9.24
C ILE A 123 -10.53 9.08 10.41
N VAL A 124 -11.57 8.30 10.13
CA VAL A 124 -12.37 7.61 11.16
C VAL A 124 -11.53 6.54 11.86
N ILE A 125 -10.69 5.81 11.10
CA ILE A 125 -9.73 4.86 11.68
C ILE A 125 -8.71 5.59 12.57
N GLY A 126 -8.27 6.78 12.15
CA GLY A 126 -7.40 7.64 12.95
C GLY A 126 -8.05 8.05 14.28
N ILE A 127 -9.30 8.51 14.26
CA ILE A 127 -10.05 8.90 15.47
C ILE A 127 -10.30 7.69 16.38
N ALA A 128 -10.67 6.53 15.81
CA ALA A 128 -10.85 5.32 16.58
C ALA A 128 -9.54 4.88 17.27
N THR A 129 -8.42 4.92 16.53
CA THR A 129 -7.10 4.61 17.11
C THR A 129 -6.67 5.64 18.15
N TYR A 130 -7.00 6.92 17.97
CA TYR A 130 -6.81 7.94 19.00
C TYR A 130 -7.51 7.54 20.29
N GLY A 131 -8.81 7.18 20.21
CA GLY A 131 -9.58 6.75 21.38
C GLY A 131 -9.00 5.52 22.08
N LEU A 132 -8.55 4.53 21.30
CA LEU A 132 -8.07 3.25 21.83
C LEU A 132 -6.62 3.27 22.31
N VAL A 133 -5.74 4.01 21.63
CA VAL A 133 -4.29 3.98 21.88
C VAL A 133 -3.79 5.28 22.48
N VAL A 134 -4.08 6.44 21.87
CA VAL A 134 -3.52 7.72 22.32
C VAL A 134 -4.08 8.14 23.67
N LEU A 135 -5.40 8.02 23.89
CA LEU A 135 -6.02 8.36 25.17
C LEU A 135 -5.54 7.43 26.29
N THR A 136 -5.29 6.15 25.99
CA THR A 136 -4.77 5.17 26.96
C THR A 136 -3.33 5.47 27.35
N GLN A 137 -2.50 5.86 26.37
CA GLN A 137 -1.11 6.26 26.59
C GLN A 137 -0.97 7.70 27.12
N LYS A 138 -2.03 8.52 26.98
CA LYS A 138 -2.06 9.96 27.30
C LYS A 138 -1.09 10.82 26.48
N HIS A 139 -0.62 10.31 25.34
CA HIS A 139 0.25 11.05 24.42
C HIS A 139 0.21 10.44 23.02
N PHE A 140 0.50 11.25 21.99
CA PHE A 140 0.72 10.81 20.62
C PHE A 140 2.01 10.00 20.50
N SER A 141 2.08 9.08 19.51
CA SER A 141 3.26 8.21 19.35
C SER A 141 3.36 7.62 17.96
N ALA A 142 4.59 7.23 17.56
CA ALA A 142 4.82 6.42 16.37
C ALA A 142 4.07 5.09 16.44
N LEU A 143 3.96 4.50 17.65
CA LEU A 143 3.20 3.26 17.88
C LEU A 143 1.72 3.45 17.51
N ALA A 144 1.08 4.53 17.97
CA ALA A 144 -0.32 4.81 17.64
C ALA A 144 -0.51 4.99 16.13
N GLY A 145 0.41 5.72 15.47
CA GLY A 145 0.44 5.84 14.01
C GLY A 145 0.56 4.50 13.31
N GLY A 146 1.48 3.66 13.78
CA GLY A 146 1.67 2.30 13.24
C GLY A 146 0.46 1.40 13.44
N VAL A 147 -0.21 1.46 14.60
CA VAL A 147 -1.46 0.73 14.83
C VAL A 147 -2.55 1.19 13.86
N ALA A 148 -2.72 2.49 13.65
CA ALA A 148 -3.72 3.02 12.71
C ALA A 148 -3.47 2.51 11.27
N LEU A 149 -2.22 2.60 10.79
CA LEU A 149 -1.86 2.09 9.47
C LEU A 149 -1.97 0.55 9.39
N GLY A 150 -1.61 -0.17 10.45
CA GLY A 150 -1.75 -1.62 10.54
C GLY A 150 -3.20 -2.07 10.41
N VAL A 151 -4.12 -1.42 11.13
CA VAL A 151 -5.57 -1.69 11.03
C VAL A 151 -6.07 -1.47 9.59
N MET A 152 -5.59 -0.43 8.90
CA MET A 152 -5.94 -0.18 7.50
C MET A 152 -5.35 -1.22 6.53
N MET A 153 -4.19 -1.79 6.86
CA MET A 153 -3.56 -2.82 6.03
C MET A 153 -4.27 -4.18 6.11
N ILE A 154 -4.78 -4.55 7.30
CA ILE A 154 -5.37 -5.87 7.55
C ILE A 154 -6.39 -6.28 6.49
N PRO A 155 -7.46 -5.52 6.22
CA PRO A 155 -8.51 -5.95 5.29
C PRO A 155 -7.99 -6.10 3.86
N THR A 156 -7.12 -5.20 3.40
CA THR A 156 -6.55 -5.26 2.06
C THR A 156 -5.64 -6.48 1.90
N VAL A 157 -4.72 -6.72 2.86
CA VAL A 157 -3.82 -7.89 2.84
C VAL A 157 -4.62 -9.18 2.96
N MET A 158 -5.63 -9.22 3.81
CA MET A 158 -6.48 -10.40 4.03
C MET A 158 -7.22 -10.79 2.75
N ARG A 159 -7.91 -9.85 2.10
CA ARG A 159 -8.67 -10.13 0.88
C ARG A 159 -7.77 -10.53 -0.28
N THR A 160 -6.68 -9.81 -0.51
CA THR A 160 -5.73 -10.17 -1.58
C THR A 160 -5.04 -11.50 -1.32
N SER A 161 -4.71 -11.83 -0.07
CA SER A 161 -4.15 -13.15 0.27
C SER A 161 -5.16 -14.27 0.04
N GLU A 162 -6.42 -14.10 0.45
CA GLU A 162 -7.50 -15.06 0.17
C GLU A 162 -7.64 -15.31 -1.33
N GLU A 163 -7.76 -14.26 -2.14
CA GLU A 163 -7.91 -14.36 -3.60
C GLU A 163 -6.73 -15.10 -4.24
N MET A 164 -5.49 -14.77 -3.85
CA MET A 164 -4.30 -15.41 -4.40
C MET A 164 -4.20 -16.89 -4.01
N LEU A 165 -4.59 -17.25 -2.80
CA LEU A 165 -4.63 -18.64 -2.35
C LEU A 165 -5.71 -19.45 -3.07
N LEU A 166 -6.88 -18.86 -3.31
CA LEU A 166 -7.96 -19.51 -4.07
C LEU A 166 -7.63 -19.74 -5.55
N MET A 167 -6.69 -18.97 -6.11
CA MET A 167 -6.20 -19.18 -7.48
C MET A 167 -5.31 -20.44 -7.63
N VAL A 168 -4.80 -21.01 -6.53
CA VAL A 168 -4.03 -22.26 -6.58
C VAL A 168 -4.97 -23.43 -6.94
N PRO A 169 -4.70 -24.18 -8.02
CA PRO A 169 -5.58 -25.27 -8.48
C PRO A 169 -5.84 -26.30 -7.37
N GLN A 170 -7.08 -26.77 -7.30
CA GLN A 170 -7.51 -27.79 -6.33
C GLN A 170 -6.70 -29.09 -6.49
N SER A 171 -6.33 -29.47 -7.71
CA SER A 171 -5.51 -30.65 -8.01
C SER A 171 -4.15 -30.63 -7.30
N VAL A 172 -3.54 -29.46 -7.12
CA VAL A 172 -2.26 -29.33 -6.39
C VAL A 172 -2.45 -29.65 -4.90
N ARG A 173 -3.56 -29.19 -4.31
CA ARG A 173 -3.91 -29.47 -2.91
C ARG A 173 -4.22 -30.96 -2.69
N GLU A 174 -5.03 -31.53 -3.58
CA GLU A 174 -5.41 -32.95 -3.55
C GLU A 174 -4.21 -33.87 -3.74
N ALA A 175 -3.28 -33.52 -4.64
CA ALA A 175 -2.04 -34.27 -4.83
C ALA A 175 -1.20 -34.30 -3.54
N ALA A 176 -1.05 -33.18 -2.84
CA ALA A 176 -0.33 -33.11 -1.59
C ALA A 176 -1.00 -33.94 -0.47
N LEU A 177 -2.33 -33.85 -0.37
CA LEU A 177 -3.11 -34.66 0.58
C LEU A 177 -3.04 -36.16 0.24
N GLY A 178 -3.07 -36.52 -1.05
CA GLY A 178 -2.92 -37.90 -1.50
C GLY A 178 -1.56 -38.53 -1.18
N LEU A 179 -0.51 -37.70 -1.04
CA LEU A 179 0.81 -38.12 -0.54
C LEU A 179 0.86 -38.24 1.00
N GLY A 180 -0.26 -38.08 1.70
CA GLY A 180 -0.35 -38.18 3.16
C GLY A 180 0.13 -36.94 3.92
N ILE A 181 0.35 -35.80 3.22
CA ILE A 181 0.71 -34.54 3.86
C ILE A 181 -0.54 -34.00 4.58
N SER A 182 -0.39 -33.62 5.87
CA SER A 182 -1.50 -33.05 6.64
C SER A 182 -1.96 -31.71 6.07
N GLN A 183 -3.24 -31.37 6.21
CA GLN A 183 -3.86 -30.16 5.63
C GLN A 183 -3.09 -28.89 5.96
N TRP A 184 -2.71 -28.65 7.23
CA TRP A 184 -1.98 -27.44 7.62
C TRP A 184 -0.60 -27.34 6.96
N ARG A 185 0.10 -28.49 6.76
CA ARG A 185 1.38 -28.51 6.02
C ARG A 185 1.16 -28.27 4.53
N THR A 186 0.11 -28.82 3.94
CA THR A 186 -0.26 -28.54 2.56
C THR A 186 -0.52 -27.04 2.37
N THR A 187 -1.27 -26.41 3.28
CA THR A 187 -1.53 -24.98 3.23
C THR A 187 -0.24 -24.14 3.25
N ILE A 188 0.67 -24.40 4.20
CA ILE A 188 1.87 -23.57 4.36
C ILE A 188 2.94 -23.89 3.31
N SER A 189 3.21 -25.19 3.07
CA SER A 189 4.36 -25.60 2.27
C SER A 189 4.04 -25.71 0.77
N VAL A 190 2.78 -25.87 0.40
CA VAL A 190 2.36 -26.04 -1.00
C VAL A 190 1.53 -24.86 -1.44
N THR A 191 0.35 -24.63 -0.84
CA THR A 191 -0.60 -23.61 -1.30
C THR A 191 -0.03 -22.19 -1.14
N LEU A 192 0.42 -21.83 0.06
CA LEU A 192 0.99 -20.51 0.31
C LEU A 192 2.27 -20.28 -0.49
N ARG A 193 3.12 -21.31 -0.61
CA ARG A 193 4.34 -21.22 -1.42
C ARG A 193 4.03 -21.00 -2.90
N SER A 194 3.02 -21.66 -3.43
CA SER A 194 2.56 -21.46 -4.82
C SER A 194 1.95 -20.07 -5.04
N ALA A 195 1.24 -19.52 -4.05
CA ALA A 195 0.61 -18.20 -4.09
C ALA A 195 1.53 -17.04 -3.68
N THR A 196 2.76 -17.31 -3.22
CA THR A 196 3.66 -16.31 -2.60
C THR A 196 3.83 -15.05 -3.44
N SER A 197 4.00 -15.16 -4.75
CA SER A 197 4.16 -14.01 -5.66
C SER A 197 2.95 -13.08 -5.62
N GLY A 198 1.75 -13.66 -5.66
CA GLY A 198 0.49 -12.90 -5.59
C GLY A 198 0.27 -12.27 -4.22
N VAL A 199 0.52 -13.03 -3.14
CA VAL A 199 0.40 -12.54 -1.76
C VAL A 199 1.35 -11.37 -1.51
N ILE A 200 2.63 -11.47 -1.91
CA ILE A 200 3.60 -10.36 -1.80
C ILE A 200 3.12 -9.15 -2.61
N THR A 201 2.56 -9.35 -3.79
CA THR A 201 2.01 -8.25 -4.59
C THR A 201 0.86 -7.55 -3.87
N GLY A 202 -0.05 -8.30 -3.23
CA GLY A 202 -1.13 -7.76 -2.40
C GLY A 202 -0.62 -6.99 -1.18
N ILE A 203 0.39 -7.52 -0.48
CA ILE A 203 1.04 -6.85 0.63
C ILE A 203 1.66 -5.52 0.17
N MET A 204 2.36 -5.50 -0.95
CA MET A 204 2.98 -4.29 -1.49
C MET A 204 1.95 -3.25 -1.94
N LEU A 205 0.80 -3.67 -2.44
CA LEU A 205 -0.30 -2.78 -2.77
C LEU A 205 -0.87 -2.12 -1.50
N ALA A 206 -1.11 -2.90 -0.45
CA ALA A 206 -1.55 -2.39 0.85
C ALA A 206 -0.51 -1.41 1.45
N PHE A 207 0.77 -1.78 1.42
CA PHE A 207 1.88 -0.95 1.88
C PHE A 207 1.93 0.39 1.12
N ALA A 208 1.91 0.37 -0.21
CA ALA A 208 1.95 1.58 -1.03
C ALA A 208 0.77 2.51 -0.74
N ARG A 209 -0.43 1.94 -0.51
CA ARG A 209 -1.61 2.71 -0.13
C ARG A 209 -1.40 3.43 1.20
N VAL A 210 -1.03 2.73 2.27
CA VAL A 210 -0.92 3.33 3.60
C VAL A 210 0.30 4.23 3.75
N ALA A 211 1.34 4.07 2.94
CA ALA A 211 2.53 4.91 2.97
C ALA A 211 2.26 6.38 2.62
N GLY A 212 1.19 6.66 1.88
CA GLY A 212 0.74 8.03 1.56
C GLY A 212 -0.35 8.58 2.47
N GLU A 213 -0.80 7.84 3.49
CA GLU A 213 -1.91 8.26 4.35
C GLU A 213 -1.49 9.37 5.31
N THR A 214 -2.27 10.44 5.32
CA THR A 214 -2.05 11.63 6.16
C THR A 214 -3.08 11.70 7.29
N ALA A 215 -4.36 11.51 6.97
CA ALA A 215 -5.46 11.77 7.89
C ALA A 215 -5.38 10.97 9.21
N PRO A 216 -5.12 9.66 9.23
CA PRO A 216 -5.02 8.93 10.49
C PRO A 216 -3.82 9.36 11.33
N LEU A 217 -2.72 9.81 10.70
CA LEU A 217 -1.50 10.22 11.39
C LEU A 217 -1.66 11.56 12.12
N LEU A 218 -2.56 12.44 11.66
CA LEU A 218 -2.91 13.67 12.36
C LEU A 218 -3.43 13.40 13.79
N PHE A 219 -4.15 12.31 14.00
CA PHE A 219 -4.74 11.94 15.28
C PHE A 219 -3.90 10.96 16.09
N THR A 220 -2.80 10.46 15.56
CA THR A 220 -2.04 9.35 16.20
C THR A 220 -0.56 9.66 16.37
N ALA A 221 0.15 10.03 15.32
CA ALA A 221 1.57 10.39 15.37
C ALA A 221 1.81 11.88 15.66
N PHE A 222 0.89 12.76 15.23
CA PHE A 222 0.81 14.20 15.44
C PHE A 222 1.95 15.03 14.82
N GLY A 223 3.11 14.45 14.56
CA GLY A 223 4.29 15.14 14.02
C GLY A 223 5.30 15.59 15.09
N ASN A 224 6.55 15.77 14.65
CA ASN A 224 7.66 16.27 15.48
C ASN A 224 8.70 16.93 14.57
N GLN A 225 9.14 18.13 14.91
CA GLN A 225 10.17 18.86 14.14
C GLN A 225 11.60 18.37 14.45
N PHE A 226 11.78 17.63 15.53
CA PHE A 226 13.09 17.14 15.99
C PHE A 226 13.25 15.64 15.70
N TRP A 227 14.49 15.15 15.78
CA TRP A 227 14.77 13.73 15.77
C TRP A 227 14.11 13.05 16.96
N ASN A 228 13.40 11.96 16.68
CA ASN A 228 12.86 11.08 17.70
C ASN A 228 13.05 9.62 17.27
N PHE A 229 13.64 8.82 18.13
CA PHE A 229 13.87 7.38 17.95
C PHE A 229 13.07 6.53 18.94
N LYS A 230 12.17 7.16 19.69
CA LYS A 230 11.36 6.47 20.70
C LYS A 230 9.96 6.22 20.15
N VAL A 231 9.65 4.96 19.89
CA VAL A 231 8.36 4.48 19.33
C VAL A 231 7.13 5.02 20.12
N LYS A 232 7.29 5.27 21.41
CA LYS A 232 6.23 5.80 22.29
C LYS A 232 6.15 7.32 22.35
N GLN A 233 6.79 8.05 21.47
CA GLN A 233 6.75 9.51 21.42
C GLN A 233 6.22 10.01 20.08
N PRO A 234 5.72 11.26 20.00
CA PRO A 234 5.31 11.87 18.74
C PRO A 234 6.44 11.83 17.71
N THR A 235 6.14 11.47 16.49
CA THR A 235 7.12 11.38 15.41
C THR A 235 6.60 12.06 14.14
N ALA A 236 7.51 12.62 13.35
CA ALA A 236 7.18 13.15 12.04
C ALA A 236 6.83 12.01 11.06
N ALA A 237 6.02 12.32 10.05
CA ALA A 237 5.80 11.47 8.92
C ALA A 237 5.77 12.31 7.64
N LEU A 238 6.34 11.79 6.55
CA LEU A 238 6.41 12.52 5.28
C LEU A 238 5.05 13.03 4.80
N PRO A 239 3.96 12.20 4.75
CA PRO A 239 2.65 12.70 4.33
C PRO A 239 2.14 13.85 5.20
N LEU A 240 2.37 13.76 6.50
CA LEU A 240 1.95 14.78 7.46
C LEU A 240 2.76 16.08 7.33
N GLN A 241 4.07 15.95 7.15
CA GLN A 241 4.97 17.10 6.94
C GLN A 241 4.67 17.81 5.61
N ILE A 242 4.46 17.03 4.53
CA ILE A 242 4.05 17.54 3.22
C ILE A 242 2.75 18.33 3.35
N TYR A 243 1.74 17.77 4.02
CA TYR A 243 0.47 18.44 4.25
C TYR A 243 0.65 19.76 4.99
N THR A 244 1.38 19.76 6.11
CA THR A 244 1.62 20.96 6.92
C THR A 244 2.34 22.06 6.12
N TYR A 245 3.30 21.66 5.28
CA TYR A 245 4.05 22.61 4.46
C TYR A 245 3.25 23.12 3.27
N ALA A 246 2.42 22.28 2.67
CA ALA A 246 1.59 22.64 1.53
C ALA A 246 0.50 23.68 1.87
N ILE A 247 -0.02 23.66 3.12
CA ILE A 247 -1.04 24.63 3.58
C ILE A 247 -0.45 25.87 4.22
N SER A 248 0.89 25.97 4.32
CA SER A 248 1.56 27.13 4.92
C SER A 248 1.52 28.34 3.96
N PRO A 249 1.67 29.56 4.46
CA PRO A 249 1.75 30.75 3.61
C PRO A 249 3.16 31.02 3.04
N TYR A 250 4.13 30.10 3.18
CA TYR A 250 5.54 30.34 2.89
C TYR A 250 5.99 29.55 1.64
N ASP A 251 6.47 30.25 0.62
CA ASP A 251 6.93 29.67 -0.65
C ASP A 251 8.07 28.66 -0.47
N GLU A 252 8.96 28.89 0.51
CA GLU A 252 10.04 27.95 0.83
C GLU A 252 9.51 26.59 1.30
N TRP A 253 8.49 26.61 2.15
CA TRP A 253 7.84 25.39 2.63
C TRP A 253 7.06 24.69 1.50
N HIS A 254 6.43 25.43 0.59
CA HIS A 254 5.82 24.85 -0.61
C HIS A 254 6.86 24.13 -1.47
N ARG A 255 8.06 24.72 -1.67
CA ARG A 255 9.15 24.03 -2.40
C ARG A 255 9.57 22.74 -1.70
N GLN A 256 9.71 22.76 -0.38
CA GLN A 256 10.03 21.57 0.41
C GLN A 256 8.90 20.55 0.40
N ALA A 257 7.63 20.95 0.38
CA ALA A 257 6.49 20.04 0.22
C ALA A 257 6.54 19.28 -1.10
N TRP A 258 6.86 19.95 -2.22
CA TRP A 258 7.05 19.29 -3.51
C TRP A 258 8.21 18.30 -3.50
N ALA A 259 9.33 18.69 -2.89
CA ALA A 259 10.48 17.79 -2.71
C ALA A 259 10.13 16.57 -1.84
N GLY A 260 9.41 16.78 -0.74
CA GLY A 260 8.95 15.71 0.15
C GLY A 260 8.02 14.73 -0.57
N ALA A 261 7.08 15.24 -1.36
CA ALA A 261 6.18 14.40 -2.15
C ALA A 261 6.94 13.57 -3.19
N MET A 262 7.95 14.15 -3.85
CA MET A 262 8.81 13.41 -4.78
C MET A 262 9.62 12.31 -4.07
N VAL A 263 10.22 12.62 -2.92
CA VAL A 263 10.95 11.65 -2.09
C VAL A 263 10.02 10.52 -1.63
N LEU A 264 8.82 10.85 -1.18
CA LEU A 264 7.83 9.84 -0.77
C LEU A 264 7.50 8.87 -1.91
N ILE A 265 7.22 9.36 -3.11
CA ILE A 265 6.94 8.53 -4.28
C ILE A 265 8.15 7.64 -4.63
N VAL A 266 9.36 8.20 -4.64
CA VAL A 266 10.59 7.45 -4.92
C VAL A 266 10.82 6.35 -3.89
N LEU A 267 10.61 6.64 -2.61
CA LEU A 267 10.73 5.66 -1.53
C LEU A 267 9.70 4.53 -1.65
N ILE A 268 8.45 4.86 -1.96
CA ILE A 268 7.39 3.84 -2.16
C ILE A 268 7.73 2.96 -3.36
N ILE A 269 8.01 3.55 -4.53
CA ILE A 269 8.35 2.80 -5.74
C ILE A 269 9.61 1.96 -5.53
N GLY A 270 10.63 2.55 -4.91
CA GLY A 270 11.89 1.85 -4.59
C GLY A 270 11.68 0.65 -3.69
N THR A 271 10.93 0.82 -2.58
CA THR A 271 10.62 -0.26 -1.64
C THR A 271 9.81 -1.38 -2.30
N VAL A 272 8.73 -1.02 -3.01
CA VAL A 272 7.89 -2.00 -3.73
C VAL A 272 8.69 -2.76 -4.77
N SER A 273 9.52 -2.06 -5.56
CA SER A 273 10.37 -2.68 -6.59
C SER A 273 11.43 -3.59 -5.99
N ALA A 274 12.08 -3.16 -4.92
CA ALA A 274 13.10 -3.95 -4.21
C ALA A 274 12.51 -5.25 -3.65
N VAL A 275 11.37 -5.17 -2.95
CA VAL A 275 10.69 -6.35 -2.40
C VAL A 275 10.27 -7.31 -3.50
N ARG A 276 9.69 -6.84 -4.60
CA ARG A 276 9.30 -7.67 -5.75
C ARG A 276 10.52 -8.35 -6.39
N PHE A 277 11.61 -7.62 -6.55
CA PHE A 277 12.83 -8.17 -7.13
C PHE A 277 13.45 -9.27 -6.26
N ILE A 278 13.50 -9.07 -4.92
CA ILE A 278 13.98 -10.08 -3.98
C ILE A 278 13.07 -11.31 -4.00
N ALA A 279 11.76 -11.10 -3.99
CA ALA A 279 10.78 -12.18 -4.03
C ALA A 279 10.88 -13.03 -5.32
N SER A 280 11.07 -12.38 -6.48
CA SER A 280 11.18 -13.09 -7.76
C SER A 280 12.45 -13.97 -7.83
N ARG A 281 13.57 -13.52 -7.27
CA ARG A 281 14.81 -14.30 -7.21
C ARG A 281 14.74 -15.48 -6.24
N GLY A 282 14.00 -15.35 -5.14
CA GLY A 282 13.81 -16.45 -4.19
C GLY A 282 13.01 -17.62 -4.77
N MET A 283 12.07 -17.33 -5.68
CA MET A 283 11.24 -18.36 -6.32
C MET A 283 11.99 -19.14 -7.42
N SER A 284 12.90 -18.50 -8.15
CA SER A 284 13.67 -19.19 -9.21
C SER A 284 14.67 -20.23 -8.66
N ARG A 285 15.13 -20.07 -7.42
CA ARG A 285 16.07 -21.01 -6.75
C ARG A 285 15.40 -22.21 -6.11
N GLY A 286 14.07 -22.27 -6.03
CA GLY A 286 13.34 -23.40 -5.45
C GLY A 286 12.79 -24.40 -6.47
N VAL A 287 13.12 -24.25 -7.75
CA VAL A 287 12.70 -25.11 -8.87
C VAL A 287 13.89 -25.94 -9.42
N GLU A 288 15.10 -25.70 -8.94
CA GLU A 288 16.28 -26.57 -9.14
C GLU A 288 16.43 -27.51 -7.94
#